data_1c106c39f81ebd82e7e9159e3087829b
#
_entry.id   1c106c39f81ebd82e7e9159e3087829b
#
_cell.length_a   1.000
_cell.length_b   1.000
_cell.length_c   1.000
_cell.angle_alpha   90.00
_cell.angle_beta   90.00
_cell.angle_gamma   90.00
#
_symmetry.space_group_name_H-M   'P 1'
#
loop_
_entity.id
_entity.type
_entity.pdbx_description
1 polymer ?
#
loop_
_entity_poly.entity_id
_entity_poly.type
_entity_poly.pdbx_seq_one_letter_code
_entity_poly.pdbx_strand_id
1 'polypeptide(L)'
;MPERIEDTLKKMMVERLFLKIKPESILEDAPLMKTLGVDSVAVLEMVVGLEETYGISFEDEEFDVEIFRTVKSIADFVRAKQAKQAKAAG
;
A
#
# COMPACT_ATOMS: atom_id res chain seq x y z
N MET A 1 -18.50 -6.51 -7.68
CA MET A 1 -18.17 -5.42 -6.74
C MET A 1 -16.67 -5.17 -6.76
N PRO A 2 -16.27 -3.90 -6.80
CA PRO A 2 -14.84 -3.61 -6.75
C PRO A 2 -14.26 -4.03 -5.40
N GLU A 3 -13.04 -4.53 -5.42
CA GLU A 3 -12.36 -4.87 -4.19
C GLU A 3 -12.03 -3.61 -3.39
N ARG A 4 -12.02 -3.75 -2.09
CA ARG A 4 -11.53 -2.69 -1.23
C ARG A 4 -10.03 -2.49 -1.50
N ILE A 5 -9.55 -1.27 -1.33
CA ILE A 5 -8.12 -0.98 -1.48
C ILE A 5 -7.31 -1.86 -0.53
N GLU A 6 -7.78 -2.03 0.70
CA GLU A 6 -7.12 -2.89 1.68
C GLU A 6 -6.93 -4.32 1.18
N ASP A 7 -7.96 -4.88 0.55
CA ASP A 7 -7.91 -6.25 0.04
C ASP A 7 -6.91 -6.38 -1.11
N THR A 8 -6.91 -5.42 -2.02
CA THR A 8 -5.95 -5.40 -3.12
C THR A 8 -4.52 -5.24 -2.62
N LEU A 9 -4.32 -4.38 -1.60
CA LEU A 9 -3.01 -4.19 -0.98
C LEU A 9 -2.49 -5.48 -0.37
N LYS A 10 -3.35 -6.22 0.33
CA LYS A 10 -2.96 -7.48 0.95
C LYS A 10 -2.49 -8.49 -0.10
N LYS A 11 -3.22 -8.61 -1.20
CA LYS A 11 -2.83 -9.50 -2.30
C LYS A 11 -1.51 -9.08 -2.93
N MET A 12 -1.36 -7.78 -3.19
CA MET A 12 -0.15 -7.22 -3.77
C MET A 12 1.05 -7.50 -2.88
N MET A 13 0.90 -7.30 -1.57
CA MET A 13 1.97 -7.54 -0.61
C MET A 13 2.41 -8.99 -0.61
N VAL A 14 1.45 -9.92 -0.59
CA VAL A 14 1.77 -11.35 -0.61
C VAL A 14 2.56 -11.70 -1.87
N GLU A 15 2.15 -11.19 -3.01
CA GLU A 15 2.81 -11.48 -4.28
C GLU A 15 4.19 -10.83 -4.39
N ARG A 16 4.28 -9.53 -4.11
CA ARG A 16 5.53 -8.79 -4.31
C ARG A 16 6.59 -9.07 -3.26
N LEU A 17 6.17 -9.36 -2.04
CA LEU A 17 7.10 -9.62 -0.95
C LEU A 17 7.31 -11.11 -0.72
N PHE A 18 6.71 -11.95 -1.54
CA PHE A 18 6.83 -13.42 -1.46
C PHE A 18 6.47 -13.94 -0.07
N LEU A 19 5.39 -13.42 0.49
CA LEU A 19 4.94 -13.83 1.82
C LEU A 19 4.32 -15.22 1.76
N LYS A 20 4.55 -16.01 2.78
CA LYS A 20 4.04 -17.38 2.85
C LYS A 20 2.75 -17.47 3.67
N ILE A 21 1.92 -16.44 3.56
CA ILE A 21 0.65 -16.36 4.26
C ILE A 21 -0.44 -15.96 3.27
N LYS A 22 -1.67 -16.20 3.64
CA LYS A 22 -2.82 -15.78 2.82
C LYS A 22 -3.07 -14.29 3.02
N PRO A 23 -3.52 -13.58 1.97
CA PRO A 23 -3.84 -12.16 2.11
C PRO A 23 -4.83 -11.88 3.25
N GLU A 24 -5.81 -12.76 3.43
CA GLU A 24 -6.83 -12.60 4.49
C GLU A 24 -6.23 -12.64 5.91
N SER A 25 -5.04 -13.21 6.05
CA SER A 25 -4.36 -13.28 7.35
C SER A 25 -3.71 -11.97 7.76
N ILE A 26 -3.59 -11.01 6.83
CA ILE A 26 -2.97 -9.72 7.12
C ILE A 26 -4.00 -8.81 7.79
N LEU A 27 -3.69 -8.36 9.00
CA LEU A 27 -4.54 -7.43 9.74
C LEU A 27 -4.31 -6.01 9.25
N GLU A 28 -5.38 -5.25 9.07
CA GLU A 28 -5.31 -3.91 8.48
C GLU A 28 -4.65 -2.87 9.38
N ASP A 29 -4.73 -3.07 10.68
CA ASP A 29 -4.18 -2.13 11.66
C ASP A 29 -2.92 -2.64 12.37
N ALA A 30 -2.39 -3.79 11.96
CA ALA A 30 -1.19 -4.35 12.56
C ALA A 30 0.08 -3.71 11.98
N PRO A 31 1.10 -3.44 12.82
CA PRO A 31 2.36 -2.86 12.33
C PRO A 31 3.06 -3.83 11.37
N LEU A 32 3.26 -3.40 10.13
CA LEU A 32 3.83 -4.28 9.10
C LEU A 32 5.28 -4.65 9.37
N MET A 33 6.05 -3.74 9.94
CA MET A 33 7.45 -4.02 10.28
C MET A 33 7.56 -5.14 11.30
N LYS A 34 6.66 -5.16 12.27
CA LYS A 34 6.69 -6.17 13.35
C LYS A 34 6.07 -7.48 12.93
N THR A 35 4.99 -7.44 12.16
CA THR A 35 4.22 -8.65 11.84
C THR A 35 4.74 -9.36 10.61
N LEU A 36 5.22 -8.62 9.60
CA LEU A 36 5.64 -9.18 8.32
C LEU A 36 7.10 -8.92 8.00
N GLY A 37 7.84 -8.24 8.87
CA GLY A 37 9.24 -7.93 8.64
C GLY A 37 9.45 -7.00 7.45
N VAL A 38 8.51 -6.10 7.19
CA VAL A 38 8.61 -5.13 6.10
C VAL A 38 9.73 -4.14 6.41
N ASP A 39 10.78 -4.15 5.59
CA ASP A 39 11.92 -3.24 5.72
C ASP A 39 11.91 -2.20 4.59
N SER A 40 12.97 -1.40 4.48
CA SER A 40 13.03 -0.35 3.47
C SER A 40 13.02 -0.90 2.04
N VAL A 41 13.58 -2.09 1.81
CA VAL A 41 13.53 -2.73 0.49
C VAL A 41 12.10 -3.12 0.16
N ALA A 42 11.38 -3.70 1.14
CA ALA A 42 9.99 -4.06 0.96
C ALA A 42 9.13 -2.82 0.70
N VAL A 43 9.42 -1.71 1.41
CA VAL A 43 8.71 -0.45 1.18
C VAL A 43 8.87 0.02 -0.27
N LEU A 44 10.07 -0.07 -0.82
CA LEU A 44 10.32 0.31 -2.22
C LEU A 44 9.51 -0.56 -3.18
N GLU A 45 9.44 -1.87 -2.93
CA GLU A 45 8.62 -2.77 -3.73
C GLU A 45 7.14 -2.39 -3.66
N MET A 46 6.68 -2.01 -2.48
CA MET A 46 5.29 -1.58 -2.29
C MET A 46 5.02 -0.27 -3.03
N VAL A 47 5.96 0.68 -3.02
CA VAL A 47 5.81 1.94 -3.76
C VAL A 47 5.61 1.65 -5.25
N VAL A 48 6.48 0.82 -5.82
CA VAL A 48 6.37 0.44 -7.24
C VAL A 48 5.03 -0.22 -7.51
N GLY A 49 4.63 -1.16 -6.65
CA GLY A 49 3.34 -1.85 -6.80
C GLY A 49 2.15 -0.92 -6.75
N LEU A 50 2.18 0.05 -5.83
CA LEU A 50 1.10 1.03 -5.71
C LEU A 50 1.01 1.92 -6.95
N GLU A 51 2.16 2.37 -7.45
CA GLU A 51 2.18 3.20 -8.66
C GLU A 51 1.64 2.46 -9.87
N GLU A 52 2.02 1.20 -10.02
CA GLU A 52 1.54 0.37 -11.12
C GLU A 52 0.06 0.01 -10.99
N THR A 53 -0.36 -0.36 -9.79
CA THR A 53 -1.72 -0.85 -9.56
C THR A 53 -2.76 0.27 -9.63
N TYR A 54 -2.43 1.43 -9.08
CA TYR A 54 -3.38 2.54 -8.93
C TYR A 54 -3.07 3.73 -9.84
N GLY A 55 -1.98 3.67 -10.60
CA GLY A 55 -1.60 4.76 -11.50
C GLY A 55 -1.27 6.05 -10.77
N ILE A 56 -0.79 5.96 -9.55
CA ILE A 56 -0.42 7.13 -8.76
C ILE A 56 1.10 7.33 -8.79
N SER A 57 1.56 8.51 -8.40
CA SER A 57 2.99 8.81 -8.30
C SER A 57 3.32 9.28 -6.90
N PHE A 58 4.45 8.83 -6.39
CA PHE A 58 4.97 9.29 -5.10
C PHE A 58 5.96 10.42 -5.34
N GLU A 59 5.61 11.59 -4.86
CA GLU A 59 6.54 12.73 -4.85
C GLU A 59 7.55 12.54 -3.72
N ASP A 60 8.77 13.02 -3.90
CA ASP A 60 9.80 12.91 -2.85
C ASP A 60 9.34 13.52 -1.53
N GLU A 61 8.60 14.63 -1.61
CA GLU A 61 8.07 15.34 -0.45
C GLU A 61 6.97 14.57 0.27
N GLU A 62 6.30 13.65 -0.45
CA GLU A 62 5.21 12.86 0.11
C GLU A 62 5.68 11.54 0.68
N PHE A 63 6.91 11.14 0.39
CA PHE A 63 7.42 9.86 0.86
C PHE A 63 7.70 9.91 2.34
N ASP A 64 6.95 9.11 3.11
CA ASP A 64 7.08 9.04 4.56
C ASP A 64 6.89 7.58 4.96
N VAL A 65 7.82 7.05 5.75
CA VAL A 65 7.74 5.66 6.24
C VAL A 65 6.46 5.41 7.04
N GLU A 66 5.91 6.45 7.67
CA GLU A 66 4.67 6.31 8.42
C GLU A 66 3.50 5.89 7.54
N ILE A 67 3.53 6.22 6.24
CA ILE A 67 2.51 5.78 5.30
C ILE A 67 2.45 4.25 5.24
N PHE A 68 3.60 3.61 5.37
CA PHE A 68 3.73 2.16 5.24
C PHE A 68 3.68 1.42 6.57
N ARG A 69 3.18 2.06 7.59
CA ARG A 69 3.10 1.49 8.92
C ARG A 69 2.10 0.33 9.01
N THR A 70 0.92 0.52 8.42
CA THR A 70 -0.14 -0.49 8.40
C THR A 70 -0.80 -0.52 7.03
N VAL A 71 -1.55 -1.59 6.74
CA VAL A 71 -2.35 -1.65 5.52
C VAL A 71 -3.34 -0.49 5.47
N LYS A 72 -3.96 -0.18 6.61
CA LYS A 72 -4.92 0.91 6.71
C LYS A 72 -4.30 2.26 6.34
N SER A 73 -3.10 2.55 6.85
CA SER A 73 -2.44 3.83 6.56
C SER A 73 -2.07 3.93 5.07
N ILE A 74 -1.65 2.82 4.45
CA ILE A 74 -1.37 2.80 3.01
C ILE A 74 -2.66 3.05 2.22
N ALA A 75 -3.74 2.37 2.59
CA ALA A 75 -5.02 2.52 1.90
C ALA A 75 -5.55 3.95 1.99
N ASP A 76 -5.44 4.58 3.16
CA ASP A 76 -5.84 5.96 3.34
C ASP A 76 -5.04 6.90 2.45
N PHE A 77 -3.74 6.66 2.33
CA PHE A 77 -2.88 7.44 1.44
C PHE A 77 -3.29 7.27 -0.02
N VAL A 78 -3.56 6.04 -0.45
CA VAL A 78 -4.01 5.76 -1.83
C VAL A 78 -5.32 6.49 -2.12
N ARG A 79 -6.27 6.45 -1.19
CA ARG A 79 -7.56 7.14 -1.36
C ARG A 79 -7.36 8.64 -1.51
N ALA A 80 -6.47 9.23 -0.70
CA ALA A 80 -6.17 10.66 -0.78
C ALA A 80 -5.54 11.02 -2.11
N LYS A 81 -4.63 10.19 -2.63
CA LYS A 81 -4.00 10.41 -3.93
C LYS A 81 -5.00 10.29 -5.07
N GLN A 82 -5.87 9.30 -5.00
CA GLN A 82 -6.91 9.13 -6.02
C GLN A 82 -7.87 10.32 -6.06
N ALA A 83 -8.22 10.86 -4.89
CA ALA A 83 -9.08 12.03 -4.81
C ALA A 83 -8.41 13.26 -5.43
N LYS A 84 -7.12 13.45 -5.19
CA LYS A 84 -6.34 14.54 -5.79
C LYS A 84 -6.28 14.41 -7.31
N GLN A 85 -6.01 13.22 -7.80
CA GLN A 85 -5.92 12.96 -9.24
C GLN A 85 -7.26 13.18 -9.92
N ALA A 86 -8.36 12.75 -9.30
CA ALA A 86 -9.70 12.97 -9.83
C ALA A 86 -10.01 14.46 -9.96
N LYS A 87 -9.63 15.26 -8.96
CA LYS A 87 -9.82 16.71 -8.99
C LYS A 87 -8.95 17.35 -10.06
N ALA A 88 -7.70 16.91 -10.19
CA ALA A 88 -6.77 17.46 -11.19
C ALA A 88 -7.21 17.10 -12.61
N ALA A 89 -7.80 15.92 -12.79
CA ALA A 89 -8.28 15.47 -14.10
C ALA A 89 -9.62 16.12 -14.49
N GLY A 90 -10.36 16.57 -13.50
CA GLY A 90 -11.64 17.21 -13.72
C GLY A 90 -11.52 18.70 -13.90
#